data_d700647d16764738cce1b4579ed503dc
#
_entry.id   d700647d16764738cce1b4579ed503dc
#
_cell.length_a   1.000
_cell.length_b   1.000
_cell.length_c   1.000
_cell.angle_alpha   90.00
_cell.angle_beta   90.00
_cell.angle_gamma   90.00
#
_symmetry.space_group_name_H-M   'P 1'
#
loop_
_entity.id
_entity.type
_entity.pdbx_description
1 polymer ?
#
loop_
_entity_poly.entity_id
_entity_poly.type
_entity_poly.pdbx_seq_one_letter_code
_entity_poly.pdbx_strand_id
1 'polypeptide(L)'
;MIRYSHSLALACVALVLGFVHCVNAQVQTPASPDTLMTIIAVRPAADIEREIVDARSMGDRADLAKKGFDRERKLAETRIGLKEKEIESLELKQEMAEQQKKTAEASAFEGDIKTAESMLKVLKSQLSVREAEVAVSEAQSALASAIEDALGQEQRLQEKRLSPPKAPAGSPDQTMYLAAVDDLMKSTLEQQVTVAEKRGKLADQEEELASLKLKLLEAQLAFSRPK
;
A
#
# COMPACT_ATOMS: atom_id res chain seq x y z
N MET A 1 -18.63 7.49 30.40
CA MET A 1 -19.58 7.18 29.31
C MET A 1 -19.11 7.88 28.06
N ILE A 2 -18.31 7.22 27.21
CA ILE A 2 -18.07 7.64 25.83
C ILE A 2 -17.94 6.34 25.03
N ARG A 3 -19.01 6.00 24.31
CA ARG A 3 -19.08 4.96 23.29
C ARG A 3 -18.91 5.65 21.93
N TYR A 4 -17.78 5.53 21.29
CA TYR A 4 -17.48 5.71 19.86
C TYR A 4 -16.17 4.95 19.65
N SER A 5 -16.05 4.03 18.78
CA SER A 5 -16.21 3.88 17.37
C SER A 5 -15.72 2.48 16.96
N HIS A 6 -16.60 1.57 16.66
CA HIS A 6 -16.26 0.29 15.98
C HIS A 6 -16.76 0.26 14.52
N SER A 7 -17.10 1.41 13.92
CA SER A 7 -17.77 1.43 12.62
C SER A 7 -16.84 1.79 11.43
N LEU A 8 -15.56 2.09 11.64
CA LEU A 8 -14.67 2.50 10.53
C LEU A 8 -13.77 1.38 9.99
N ALA A 9 -13.62 0.28 10.72
CA ALA A 9 -12.77 -0.84 10.30
C ALA A 9 -13.45 -1.79 9.30
N LEU A 10 -14.78 -1.78 9.21
CA LEU A 10 -15.55 -2.68 8.33
C LEU A 10 -15.78 -2.13 6.91
N ALA A 11 -15.59 -0.84 6.68
CA ALA A 11 -15.83 -0.22 5.38
C ALA A 11 -14.69 -0.45 4.38
N CYS A 12 -13.46 -0.71 4.83
CA CYS A 12 -12.32 -0.93 3.93
C CYS A 12 -12.25 -2.36 3.36
N VAL A 13 -12.85 -3.36 4.04
CA VAL A 13 -12.81 -4.76 3.57
C VAL A 13 -13.83 -5.03 2.45
N ALA A 14 -14.91 -4.26 2.38
CA ALA A 14 -15.96 -4.47 1.37
C ALA A 14 -15.60 -3.96 -0.04
N LEU A 15 -14.60 -3.09 -0.20
CA LEU A 15 -14.20 -2.53 -1.50
C LEU A 15 -13.22 -3.42 -2.28
N VAL A 16 -12.56 -4.37 -1.60
CA VAL A 16 -11.61 -5.29 -2.24
C VAL A 16 -12.32 -6.51 -2.88
N LEU A 17 -13.53 -6.86 -2.45
CA LEU A 17 -14.26 -8.02 -2.94
C LEU A 17 -15.15 -7.78 -4.18
N GLY A 18 -15.30 -6.54 -4.62
CA GLY A 18 -16.17 -6.17 -5.75
C GLY A 18 -15.56 -6.36 -7.14
N PHE A 19 -14.24 -6.55 -7.28
CA PHE A 19 -13.57 -6.60 -8.58
C PHE A 19 -13.17 -8.01 -9.08
N VAL A 20 -13.56 -9.09 -8.39
CA VAL A 20 -13.18 -10.47 -8.74
C VAL A 20 -14.16 -11.15 -9.71
N HIS A 21 -15.22 -10.52 -10.14
CA HIS A 21 -16.20 -11.14 -11.03
C HIS A 21 -16.08 -10.60 -12.45
N CYS A 22 -15.10 -11.02 -13.20
CA CYS A 22 -15.14 -11.19 -14.68
C CYS A 22 -13.82 -11.73 -15.24
N VAL A 23 -13.40 -12.93 -14.83
CA VAL A 23 -12.49 -13.73 -15.68
C VAL A 23 -13.02 -15.16 -15.75
N ASN A 24 -14.08 -15.35 -16.52
CA ASN A 24 -14.36 -16.65 -17.11
C ASN A 24 -13.53 -16.75 -18.38
N ALA A 25 -12.32 -17.23 -18.28
CA ALA A 25 -11.52 -17.61 -19.43
C ALA A 25 -12.05 -18.95 -20.00
N GLN A 26 -12.94 -18.87 -20.98
CA GLN A 26 -13.14 -19.99 -21.88
C GLN A 26 -11.90 -20.14 -22.76
N VAL A 27 -11.20 -21.25 -22.57
CA VAL A 27 -10.15 -21.72 -23.48
C VAL A 27 -10.80 -21.99 -24.83
N GLN A 28 -10.61 -21.09 -25.78
CA GLN A 28 -10.98 -21.31 -27.17
C GLN A 28 -9.73 -21.61 -28.01
N THR A 29 -9.86 -22.61 -28.87
CA THR A 29 -8.91 -23.11 -29.86
C THR A 29 -8.32 -22.02 -30.77
N PRO A 30 -7.11 -22.22 -31.37
CA PRO A 30 -6.41 -21.20 -32.13
C PRO A 30 -7.22 -20.80 -33.34
N ALA A 31 -7.71 -19.61 -33.33
CA ALA A 31 -8.50 -19.01 -34.38
C ALA A 31 -7.64 -18.00 -35.18
N SER A 32 -8.00 -17.86 -36.42
CA SER A 32 -7.69 -16.87 -37.46
C SER A 32 -7.01 -15.56 -36.95
N PRO A 33 -6.15 -14.88 -37.73
CA PRO A 33 -5.51 -13.61 -37.38
C PRO A 33 -6.45 -12.50 -36.89
N ASP A 34 -7.74 -12.61 -37.18
CA ASP A 34 -8.77 -11.71 -36.64
C ASP A 34 -9.02 -11.86 -35.13
N THR A 35 -8.60 -12.98 -34.51
CA THR A 35 -8.87 -13.26 -33.10
C THR A 35 -7.87 -12.57 -32.17
N LEU A 36 -6.69 -12.21 -32.63
CA LEU A 36 -5.70 -11.45 -31.83
C LEU A 36 -6.21 -10.02 -31.53
N MET A 37 -7.04 -9.46 -32.42
CA MET A 37 -7.63 -8.12 -32.19
C MET A 37 -8.66 -8.07 -31.05
N THR A 38 -9.12 -9.21 -30.53
CA THR A 38 -10.15 -9.27 -29.49
C THR A 38 -9.62 -9.49 -28.07
N ILE A 39 -8.31 -9.64 -27.87
CA ILE A 39 -7.71 -9.87 -26.55
C ILE A 39 -7.96 -8.68 -25.61
N ILE A 40 -7.94 -7.46 -26.13
CA ILE A 40 -8.31 -6.26 -25.40
C ILE A 40 -9.63 -5.75 -25.99
N ALA A 41 -10.69 -5.87 -25.21
CA ALA A 41 -12.02 -5.42 -25.63
C ALA A 41 -12.05 -3.91 -25.88
N VAL A 42 -12.78 -3.48 -26.91
CA VAL A 42 -13.04 -2.05 -27.12
C VAL A 42 -14.06 -1.58 -26.08
N ARG A 43 -13.67 -0.59 -25.27
CA ARG A 43 -14.53 0.02 -24.25
C ARG A 43 -14.85 1.46 -24.62
N PRO A 44 -15.96 2.06 -24.13
CA PRO A 44 -16.23 3.48 -24.32
C PRO A 44 -15.09 4.35 -23.76
N ALA A 45 -14.65 5.34 -24.54
CA ALA A 45 -13.59 6.26 -24.10
C ALA A 45 -13.91 6.95 -22.76
N ALA A 46 -15.19 7.30 -22.57
CA ALA A 46 -15.66 7.92 -21.32
C ALA A 46 -15.47 7.02 -20.07
N ASP A 47 -15.48 5.70 -20.23
CA ASP A 47 -15.23 4.78 -19.12
C ASP A 47 -13.74 4.75 -18.77
N ILE A 48 -12.87 4.74 -19.78
CA ILE A 48 -11.41 4.82 -19.59
C ILE A 48 -11.04 6.15 -18.92
N GLU A 49 -11.59 7.27 -19.39
CA GLU A 49 -11.35 8.59 -18.79
C GLU A 49 -11.79 8.64 -17.33
N ARG A 50 -12.93 8.04 -16.99
CA ARG A 50 -13.40 7.94 -15.59
C ARG A 50 -12.43 7.14 -14.74
N GLU A 51 -11.99 5.99 -15.22
CA GLU A 51 -11.03 5.14 -14.49
C GLU A 51 -9.67 5.83 -14.33
N ILE A 52 -9.22 6.64 -15.29
CA ILE A 52 -8.01 7.49 -15.16
C ILE A 52 -8.19 8.51 -14.01
N VAL A 53 -9.35 9.18 -13.96
CA VAL A 53 -9.66 10.13 -12.88
C VAL A 53 -9.69 9.42 -11.52
N ASP A 54 -10.28 8.23 -11.45
CA ASP A 54 -10.31 7.42 -10.23
C ASP A 54 -8.91 6.98 -9.79
N ALA A 55 -8.06 6.56 -10.73
CA ALA A 55 -6.67 6.20 -10.45
C ALA A 55 -5.87 7.40 -9.90
N ARG A 56 -6.00 8.58 -10.51
CA ARG A 56 -5.39 9.83 -10.00
C ARG A 56 -5.85 10.15 -8.59
N SER A 57 -7.17 10.10 -8.36
CA SER A 57 -7.75 10.33 -7.03
C SER A 57 -7.26 9.32 -5.99
N MET A 58 -7.01 8.07 -6.38
CA MET A 58 -6.39 7.07 -5.52
C MET A 58 -4.94 7.44 -5.18
N GLY A 59 -4.16 7.86 -6.16
CA GLY A 59 -2.78 8.34 -5.98
C GLY A 59 -2.70 9.52 -5.03
N ASP A 60 -3.51 10.56 -5.26
CA ASP A 60 -3.57 11.75 -4.42
C ASP A 60 -3.91 11.43 -2.96
N ARG A 61 -4.87 10.50 -2.74
CA ARG A 61 -5.23 10.04 -1.39
C ARG A 61 -4.09 9.27 -0.73
N ALA A 62 -3.40 8.42 -1.47
CA ALA A 62 -2.24 7.68 -0.97
C ALA A 62 -1.10 8.63 -0.57
N ASP A 63 -0.82 9.66 -1.36
CA ASP A 63 0.20 10.66 -1.07
C ASP A 63 -0.14 11.52 0.16
N LEU A 64 -1.41 11.87 0.34
CA LEU A 64 -1.87 12.56 1.53
C LEU A 64 -1.76 11.68 2.78
N ALA A 65 -2.14 10.41 2.69
CA ALA A 65 -2.00 9.44 3.77
C ALA A 65 -0.53 9.25 4.15
N LYS A 66 0.37 9.08 3.17
CA LYS A 66 1.82 9.00 3.37
C LYS A 66 2.34 10.18 4.17
N LYS A 67 1.99 11.42 3.79
CA LYS A 67 2.41 12.62 4.52
C LYS A 67 1.92 12.63 5.98
N GLY A 68 0.73 12.09 6.22
CA GLY A 68 0.18 11.91 7.58
C GLY A 68 1.02 10.91 8.38
N PHE A 69 1.25 9.73 7.84
CA PHE A 69 2.02 8.67 8.51
C PHE A 69 3.49 9.05 8.71
N ASP A 70 4.11 9.77 7.78
CA ASP A 70 5.47 10.30 7.97
C ASP A 70 5.59 11.25 9.17
N ARG A 71 4.57 12.09 9.39
CA ARG A 71 4.53 12.95 10.58
C ARG A 71 4.39 12.15 11.88
N GLU A 72 3.52 11.13 11.86
CA GLU A 72 3.30 10.25 13.01
C GLU A 72 4.54 9.39 13.31
N ARG A 73 5.24 8.93 12.26
CA ARG A 73 6.53 8.24 12.40
C ARG A 73 7.55 9.11 13.12
N LYS A 74 7.75 10.37 12.68
CA LYS A 74 8.67 11.31 13.33
C LYS A 74 8.29 11.60 14.79
N LEU A 75 6.99 11.67 15.09
CA LEU A 75 6.53 11.81 16.46
C LEU A 75 6.83 10.56 17.31
N ALA A 76 6.68 9.36 16.74
CA ALA A 76 7.03 8.12 17.42
C ALA A 76 8.53 8.04 17.69
N GLU A 77 9.39 8.39 16.73
CA GLU A 77 10.85 8.47 16.88
C GLU A 77 11.23 9.44 18.02
N THR A 78 10.61 10.62 18.06
CA THR A 78 10.83 11.59 19.14
C THR A 78 10.44 11.03 20.51
N ARG A 79 9.29 10.34 20.61
CA ARG A 79 8.83 9.72 21.86
C ARG A 79 9.75 8.61 22.33
N ILE A 80 10.30 7.81 21.40
CA ILE A 80 11.30 6.79 21.69
C ILE A 80 12.55 7.45 22.29
N GLY A 81 13.10 8.47 21.65
CA GLY A 81 14.28 9.17 22.15
C GLY A 81 14.07 9.81 23.52
N LEU A 82 12.89 10.35 23.82
CA LEU A 82 12.55 10.86 25.15
C LEU A 82 12.48 9.74 26.18
N LYS A 83 11.90 8.57 25.82
CA LYS A 83 11.80 7.44 26.74
C LYS A 83 13.16 6.79 27.02
N GLU A 84 14.05 6.74 26.04
CA GLU A 84 15.43 6.28 26.22
C GLU A 84 16.19 7.18 27.21
N LYS A 85 16.08 8.51 27.08
CA LYS A 85 16.67 9.45 28.05
C LYS A 85 16.07 9.35 29.43
N GLU A 86 14.77 9.04 29.55
CA GLU A 86 14.13 8.78 30.83
C GLU A 86 14.74 7.53 31.52
N ILE A 87 14.96 6.45 30.76
CA ILE A 87 15.61 5.24 31.25
C ILE A 87 17.02 5.55 31.74
N GLU A 88 17.86 6.22 30.95
CA GLU A 88 19.21 6.65 31.35
C GLU A 88 19.20 7.46 32.66
N SER A 89 18.22 8.38 32.82
CA SER A 89 18.07 9.17 34.04
C SER A 89 17.68 8.32 35.25
N LEU A 90 16.84 7.30 35.06
CA LEU A 90 16.43 6.38 36.11
C LEU A 90 17.59 5.47 36.53
N GLU A 91 18.40 4.98 35.60
CA GLU A 91 19.61 4.19 35.86
C GLU A 91 20.62 4.97 36.68
N LEU A 92 20.90 6.23 36.34
CA LEU A 92 21.77 7.11 37.13
C LEU A 92 21.24 7.32 38.55
N LYS A 93 19.93 7.48 38.71
CA LYS A 93 19.32 7.62 40.07
C LYS A 93 19.42 6.32 40.86
N GLN A 94 19.26 5.17 40.23
CA GLN A 94 19.45 3.87 40.85
C GLN A 94 20.88 3.72 41.32
N GLU A 95 21.88 4.00 40.48
CA GLU A 95 23.29 3.94 40.87
C GLU A 95 23.62 4.85 42.07
N MET A 96 23.08 6.08 42.07
CA MET A 96 23.26 7.00 43.19
C MET A 96 22.62 6.48 44.48
N ALA A 97 21.44 5.86 44.40
CA ALA A 97 20.78 5.27 45.56
C ALA A 97 21.57 4.06 46.14
N GLU A 98 22.12 3.23 45.27
CA GLU A 98 22.99 2.10 45.64
C GLU A 98 24.26 2.57 46.32
N GLN A 99 24.94 3.60 45.81
CA GLN A 99 26.13 4.19 46.42
C GLN A 99 25.82 4.76 47.81
N GLN A 100 24.61 5.31 48.00
CA GLN A 100 24.14 5.83 49.29
C GLN A 100 23.59 4.72 50.21
N LYS A 101 23.63 3.45 49.80
CA LYS A 101 23.07 2.28 50.53
C LYS A 101 21.57 2.39 50.81
N LYS A 102 20.84 3.10 49.97
CA LYS A 102 19.38 3.28 50.05
C LYS A 102 18.67 2.18 49.22
N THR A 103 18.68 0.97 49.75
CA THR A 103 18.20 -0.23 49.03
C THR A 103 16.74 -0.14 48.60
N ALA A 104 15.86 0.48 49.40
CA ALA A 104 14.44 0.64 49.05
C ALA A 104 14.24 1.59 47.89
N GLU A 105 15.00 2.71 47.81
CA GLU A 105 14.97 3.65 46.71
C GLU A 105 15.53 3.01 45.41
N ALA A 106 16.64 2.29 45.51
CA ALA A 106 17.23 1.57 44.39
C ALA A 106 16.27 0.53 43.82
N SER A 107 15.57 -0.24 44.65
CA SER A 107 14.56 -1.20 44.20
C SER A 107 13.34 -0.52 43.53
N ALA A 108 12.93 0.66 43.99
CA ALA A 108 11.87 1.44 43.36
C ALA A 108 12.29 1.89 41.97
N PHE A 109 13.51 2.43 41.79
CA PHE A 109 14.01 2.82 40.46
C PHE A 109 14.16 1.62 39.53
N GLU A 110 14.55 0.44 39.99
CA GLU A 110 14.57 -0.79 39.19
C GLU A 110 13.16 -1.13 38.64
N GLY A 111 12.12 -0.96 39.45
CA GLY A 111 10.73 -1.14 39.03
C GLY A 111 10.31 -0.13 37.97
N ASP A 112 10.70 1.14 38.15
CA ASP A 112 10.42 2.22 37.19
C ASP A 112 11.15 1.99 35.85
N ILE A 113 12.42 1.55 35.89
CA ILE A 113 13.21 1.18 34.69
C ILE A 113 12.51 0.06 33.92
N LYS A 114 12.11 -1.03 34.56
CA LYS A 114 11.40 -2.15 33.94
C LYS A 114 10.09 -1.71 33.28
N THR A 115 9.40 -0.77 33.93
CA THR A 115 8.16 -0.19 33.38
C THR A 115 8.46 0.69 32.17
N ALA A 116 9.47 1.54 32.22
CA ALA A 116 9.90 2.39 31.13
C ALA A 116 10.39 1.58 29.92
N GLU A 117 11.18 0.53 30.14
CA GLU A 117 11.61 -0.42 29.09
C GLU A 117 10.43 -1.13 28.41
N SER A 118 9.44 -1.56 29.21
CA SER A 118 8.24 -2.19 28.68
C SER A 118 7.45 -1.21 27.81
N MET A 119 7.34 0.06 28.21
CA MET A 119 6.74 1.11 27.40
C MET A 119 7.56 1.42 26.14
N LEU A 120 8.89 1.40 26.23
CA LEU A 120 9.78 1.58 25.08
C LEU A 120 9.56 0.51 24.01
N LYS A 121 9.33 -0.75 24.42
CA LYS A 121 8.97 -1.84 23.47
C LYS A 121 7.66 -1.55 22.74
N VAL A 122 6.66 -1.04 23.44
CA VAL A 122 5.37 -0.63 22.80
C VAL A 122 5.60 0.49 21.80
N LEU A 123 6.39 1.52 22.16
CA LEU A 123 6.70 2.64 21.28
C LEU A 123 7.48 2.19 20.02
N LYS A 124 8.45 1.28 20.16
CA LYS A 124 9.18 0.70 19.02
C LYS A 124 8.26 -0.11 18.10
N SER A 125 7.33 -0.88 18.68
CA SER A 125 6.31 -1.58 17.87
C SER A 125 5.35 -0.61 17.17
N GLN A 126 5.00 0.53 17.79
CA GLN A 126 4.22 1.58 17.15
C GLN A 126 4.97 2.22 15.98
N LEU A 127 6.28 2.47 16.14
CA LEU A 127 7.11 2.99 15.05
C LEU A 127 7.10 2.05 13.85
N SER A 128 7.32 0.75 14.05
CA SER A 128 7.30 -0.24 12.98
C SER A 128 5.95 -0.28 12.24
N VAL A 129 4.82 -0.13 12.95
CA VAL A 129 3.50 -0.01 12.31
C VAL A 129 3.43 1.25 11.45
N ARG A 130 3.94 2.41 11.92
CA ARG A 130 3.92 3.65 11.12
C ARG A 130 4.81 3.57 9.88
N GLU A 131 5.96 2.92 9.98
CA GLU A 131 6.84 2.64 8.83
C GLU A 131 6.13 1.78 7.78
N ALA A 132 5.44 0.73 8.20
CA ALA A 132 4.67 -0.12 7.29
C ALA A 132 3.46 0.62 6.68
N GLU A 133 2.78 1.51 7.41
CA GLU A 133 1.70 2.36 6.87
C GLU A 133 2.22 3.32 5.79
N VAL A 134 3.44 3.85 5.94
CA VAL A 134 4.12 4.63 4.89
C VAL A 134 4.37 3.75 3.66
N ALA A 135 4.91 2.53 3.84
CA ALA A 135 5.20 1.61 2.75
C ALA A 135 3.93 1.19 1.98
N VAL A 136 2.82 0.93 2.67
CA VAL A 136 1.50 0.65 2.04
C VAL A 136 1.05 1.85 1.22
N SER A 137 1.15 3.08 1.75
CA SER A 137 0.76 4.28 1.01
C SER A 137 1.62 4.50 -0.24
N GLU A 138 2.93 4.23 -0.18
CA GLU A 138 3.83 4.26 -1.33
C GLU A 138 3.46 3.21 -2.39
N ALA A 139 3.13 1.99 -1.96
CA ALA A 139 2.70 0.94 -2.86
C ALA A 139 1.35 1.27 -3.53
N GLN A 140 0.42 1.92 -2.81
CA GLN A 140 -0.86 2.40 -3.35
C GLN A 140 -0.65 3.51 -4.38
N SER A 141 0.22 4.49 -4.13
CA SER A 141 0.56 5.54 -5.09
C SER A 141 1.22 4.97 -6.34
N ALA A 142 2.15 4.02 -6.19
CA ALA A 142 2.79 3.34 -7.31
C ALA A 142 1.81 2.48 -8.14
N LEU A 143 0.81 1.85 -7.50
CA LEU A 143 -0.25 1.13 -8.19
C LEU A 143 -1.16 2.10 -8.97
N ALA A 144 -1.52 3.22 -8.37
CA ALA A 144 -2.34 4.25 -9.02
C ALA A 144 -1.68 4.76 -10.30
N SER A 145 -0.39 5.09 -10.25
CA SER A 145 0.39 5.50 -11.43
C SER A 145 0.44 4.42 -12.50
N ALA A 146 0.67 3.15 -12.12
CA ALA A 146 0.69 2.04 -13.07
C ALA A 146 -0.68 1.81 -13.76
N ILE A 147 -1.79 2.00 -13.02
CA ILE A 147 -3.14 1.94 -13.58
C ILE A 147 -3.36 3.09 -14.57
N GLU A 148 -2.95 4.32 -14.24
CA GLU A 148 -3.06 5.48 -15.14
C GLU A 148 -2.29 5.24 -16.43
N ASP A 149 -1.04 4.75 -16.34
CA ASP A 149 -0.21 4.42 -17.50
C ASP A 149 -0.84 3.33 -18.37
N ALA A 150 -1.37 2.27 -17.78
CA ALA A 150 -2.04 1.18 -18.50
C ALA A 150 -3.29 1.67 -19.23
N LEU A 151 -4.12 2.48 -18.56
CA LEU A 151 -5.32 3.08 -19.16
C LEU A 151 -4.98 4.07 -20.28
N GLY A 152 -3.90 4.84 -20.13
CA GLY A 152 -3.40 5.74 -21.17
C GLY A 152 -2.94 4.98 -22.43
N GLN A 153 -2.31 3.82 -22.29
CA GLN A 153 -1.98 2.96 -23.42
C GLN A 153 -3.22 2.34 -24.06
N GLU A 154 -4.18 1.89 -23.26
CA GLU A 154 -5.45 1.38 -23.75
C GLU A 154 -6.22 2.44 -24.55
N GLN A 155 -6.26 3.67 -24.09
CA GLN A 155 -6.88 4.79 -24.80
C GLN A 155 -6.23 4.99 -26.19
N ARG A 156 -4.89 5.03 -26.25
CA ARG A 156 -4.15 5.16 -27.51
C ARG A 156 -4.44 4.00 -28.48
N LEU A 157 -4.52 2.78 -27.96
CA LEU A 157 -4.87 1.61 -28.74
C LEU A 157 -6.29 1.75 -29.34
N GLN A 158 -7.24 2.20 -28.54
CA GLN A 158 -8.62 2.39 -29.01
C GLN A 158 -8.74 3.51 -30.03
N GLU A 159 -8.11 4.66 -29.80
CA GLU A 159 -8.06 5.76 -30.78
C GLU A 159 -7.49 5.28 -32.12
N LYS A 160 -6.41 4.48 -32.08
CA LYS A 160 -5.82 3.91 -33.30
C LYS A 160 -6.78 2.95 -34.01
N ARG A 161 -7.48 2.08 -33.28
CA ARG A 161 -8.45 1.13 -33.83
C ARG A 161 -9.68 1.83 -34.48
N LEU A 162 -10.10 2.96 -33.92
CA LEU A 162 -11.20 3.75 -34.41
C LEU A 162 -10.86 4.58 -35.68
N SER A 163 -9.56 4.69 -36.00
CA SER A 163 -9.06 5.50 -37.12
C SER A 163 -8.28 4.62 -38.14
N PRO A 164 -8.89 3.59 -38.71
CA PRO A 164 -8.24 2.75 -39.71
C PRO A 164 -7.97 3.55 -41.01
N PRO A 165 -6.85 3.30 -41.70
CA PRO A 165 -6.58 3.93 -42.99
C PRO A 165 -7.60 3.50 -44.06
N LYS A 166 -7.99 4.43 -44.94
CA LYS A 166 -8.84 4.14 -46.11
C LYS A 166 -8.02 3.51 -47.24
N ALA A 167 -7.18 2.54 -46.94
CA ALA A 167 -6.27 1.91 -47.88
C ALA A 167 -6.73 0.48 -48.21
N PRO A 168 -6.49 -0.02 -49.47
CA PRO A 168 -6.82 -1.40 -49.82
C PRO A 168 -6.13 -2.42 -48.93
N ALA A 169 -6.80 -3.57 -48.73
CA ALA A 169 -6.18 -4.70 -47.98
C ALA A 169 -4.87 -5.13 -48.65
N GLY A 170 -3.82 -5.34 -47.82
CA GLY A 170 -2.48 -5.70 -48.29
C GLY A 170 -1.63 -4.54 -48.82
N SER A 171 -2.11 -3.30 -48.79
CA SER A 171 -1.28 -2.12 -49.10
C SER A 171 -0.23 -1.88 -48.03
N PRO A 172 0.88 -1.17 -48.33
CA PRO A 172 1.89 -0.80 -47.33
C PRO A 172 1.27 -0.03 -46.14
N ASP A 173 0.34 0.88 -46.38
CA ASP A 173 -0.33 1.67 -45.36
C ASP A 173 -1.14 0.78 -44.41
N GLN A 174 -1.85 -0.22 -44.96
CA GLN A 174 -2.59 -1.20 -44.14
C GLN A 174 -1.66 -2.05 -43.30
N THR A 175 -0.53 -2.48 -43.86
CA THR A 175 0.47 -3.27 -43.14
C THR A 175 1.11 -2.46 -42.00
N MET A 176 1.47 -1.21 -42.26
CA MET A 176 2.01 -0.31 -41.21
C MET A 176 0.99 -0.01 -40.10
N TYR A 177 -0.28 0.15 -40.47
CA TYR A 177 -1.36 0.32 -39.49
C TYR A 177 -1.51 -0.90 -38.59
N LEU A 178 -1.56 -2.11 -39.16
CA LEU A 178 -1.67 -3.35 -38.38
C LEU A 178 -0.47 -3.54 -37.46
N ALA A 179 0.75 -3.30 -37.92
CA ALA A 179 1.94 -3.35 -37.10
C ALA A 179 1.85 -2.36 -35.93
N ALA A 180 1.40 -1.13 -36.17
CA ALA A 180 1.24 -0.13 -35.10
C ALA A 180 0.14 -0.53 -34.07
N VAL A 181 -0.92 -1.18 -34.49
CA VAL A 181 -1.96 -1.72 -33.59
C VAL A 181 -1.40 -2.86 -32.76
N ASP A 182 -0.62 -3.77 -33.35
CA ASP A 182 0.03 -4.87 -32.64
C ASP A 182 1.03 -4.37 -31.58
N ASP A 183 1.85 -3.38 -31.93
CA ASP A 183 2.80 -2.76 -30.99
C ASP A 183 2.08 -2.10 -29.80
N LEU A 184 0.99 -1.36 -30.06
CA LEU A 184 0.18 -0.76 -29.01
C LEU A 184 -0.52 -1.82 -28.14
N MET A 185 -1.02 -2.90 -28.74
CA MET A 185 -1.62 -4.00 -28.02
C MET A 185 -0.61 -4.68 -27.10
N LYS A 186 0.60 -4.96 -27.60
CA LYS A 186 1.70 -5.51 -26.80
C LYS A 186 2.05 -4.60 -25.63
N SER A 187 2.24 -3.30 -25.91
CA SER A 187 2.53 -2.31 -24.85
C SER A 187 1.42 -2.24 -23.81
N THR A 188 0.15 -2.30 -24.20
CA THR A 188 -0.99 -2.32 -23.26
C THR A 188 -0.96 -3.55 -22.37
N LEU A 189 -0.67 -4.74 -22.93
CA LEU A 189 -0.55 -5.98 -22.15
C LEU A 189 0.63 -5.91 -21.18
N GLU A 190 1.77 -5.38 -21.60
CA GLU A 190 2.94 -5.18 -20.71
C GLU A 190 2.59 -4.26 -19.52
N GLN A 191 1.85 -3.18 -19.77
CA GLN A 191 1.38 -2.31 -18.69
C GLN A 191 0.38 -3.01 -17.75
N GLN A 192 -0.51 -3.86 -18.27
CA GLN A 192 -1.41 -4.67 -17.44
C GLN A 192 -0.64 -5.65 -16.53
N VAL A 193 0.44 -6.25 -17.04
CA VAL A 193 1.36 -7.08 -16.21
C VAL A 193 1.97 -6.23 -15.10
N THR A 194 2.46 -5.02 -15.42
CA THR A 194 3.00 -4.09 -14.43
C THR A 194 1.98 -3.75 -13.34
N VAL A 195 0.72 -3.51 -13.71
CA VAL A 195 -0.37 -3.30 -12.73
C VAL A 195 -0.56 -4.52 -11.84
N ALA A 196 -0.53 -5.74 -12.39
CA ALA A 196 -0.66 -6.97 -11.60
C ALA A 196 0.50 -7.13 -10.61
N GLU A 197 1.74 -6.85 -11.02
CA GLU A 197 2.92 -6.86 -10.14
C GLU A 197 2.81 -5.83 -9.01
N LYS A 198 2.34 -4.61 -9.31
CA LYS A 198 2.14 -3.58 -8.28
C LYS A 198 1.03 -3.96 -7.30
N ARG A 199 -0.04 -4.63 -7.76
CA ARG A 199 -1.09 -5.19 -6.89
C ARG A 199 -0.53 -6.27 -5.96
N GLY A 200 0.30 -7.17 -6.47
CA GLY A 200 0.98 -8.18 -5.65
C GLY A 200 1.81 -7.51 -4.56
N LYS A 201 2.66 -6.54 -4.93
CA LYS A 201 3.48 -5.81 -3.96
C LYS A 201 2.66 -5.07 -2.91
N LEU A 202 1.52 -4.48 -3.27
CA LEU A 202 0.62 -3.84 -2.31
C LEU A 202 0.06 -4.87 -1.32
N ALA A 203 -0.39 -6.05 -1.80
CA ALA A 203 -0.91 -7.11 -0.95
C ALA A 203 0.15 -7.60 0.06
N ASP A 204 1.40 -7.77 -0.37
CA ASP A 204 2.52 -8.15 0.52
C ASP A 204 2.73 -7.10 1.63
N GLN A 205 2.67 -5.81 1.29
CA GLN A 205 2.83 -4.73 2.28
C GLN A 205 1.64 -4.64 3.25
N GLU A 206 0.42 -4.91 2.79
CA GLU A 206 -0.77 -4.96 3.64
C GLU A 206 -0.72 -6.16 4.61
N GLU A 207 -0.21 -7.31 4.18
CA GLU A 207 0.02 -8.48 5.04
C GLU A 207 1.07 -8.19 6.11
N GLU A 208 2.20 -7.58 5.73
CA GLU A 208 3.23 -7.14 6.68
C GLU A 208 2.66 -6.17 7.72
N LEU A 209 1.92 -5.15 7.29
CA LEU A 209 1.25 -4.21 8.18
C LEU A 209 0.30 -4.90 9.15
N ALA A 210 -0.49 -5.87 8.69
CA ALA A 210 -1.39 -6.64 9.55
C ALA A 210 -0.62 -7.43 10.61
N SER A 211 0.50 -8.07 10.24
CA SER A 211 1.39 -8.78 11.16
C SER A 211 1.98 -7.84 12.22
N LEU A 212 2.45 -6.65 11.83
CA LEU A 212 3.00 -5.67 12.75
C LEU A 212 1.94 -5.09 13.71
N LYS A 213 0.71 -4.90 13.25
CA LYS A 213 -0.41 -4.50 14.11
C LYS A 213 -0.72 -5.55 15.18
N LEU A 214 -0.66 -6.84 14.84
CA LEU A 214 -0.81 -7.92 15.83
C LEU A 214 0.31 -7.88 16.87
N LYS A 215 1.57 -7.74 16.46
CA LYS A 215 2.72 -7.62 17.39
C LYS A 215 2.59 -6.41 18.31
N LEU A 216 2.07 -5.28 17.79
CA LEU A 216 1.80 -4.10 18.63
C LEU A 216 0.73 -4.40 19.69
N LEU A 217 -0.36 -5.06 19.32
CA LEU A 217 -1.41 -5.46 20.28
C LEU A 217 -0.86 -6.41 21.36
N GLU A 218 -0.02 -7.37 20.99
CA GLU A 218 0.66 -8.27 21.95
C GLU A 218 1.55 -7.49 22.91
N ALA A 219 2.34 -6.53 22.41
CA ALA A 219 3.18 -5.68 23.25
C ALA A 219 2.35 -4.82 24.21
N GLN A 220 1.24 -4.25 23.77
CA GLN A 220 0.30 -3.49 24.60
C GLN A 220 -0.34 -4.36 25.68
N LEU A 221 -0.76 -5.58 25.34
CA LEU A 221 -1.32 -6.53 26.28
C LEU A 221 -0.28 -6.97 27.33
N ALA A 222 0.96 -7.20 26.91
CA ALA A 222 2.05 -7.53 27.81
C ALA A 222 2.36 -6.37 28.80
N PHE A 223 2.29 -5.13 28.31
CA PHE A 223 2.48 -3.93 29.15
C PHE A 223 1.33 -3.73 30.15
N SER A 224 0.09 -4.02 29.77
CA SER A 224 -1.10 -3.80 30.60
C SER A 224 -1.36 -4.88 31.65
N ARG A 225 -0.65 -6.02 31.61
CA ARG A 225 -0.78 -7.08 32.62
C ARG A 225 -0.07 -6.65 33.90
N PRO A 226 -0.80 -6.57 35.03
CA PRO A 226 -0.16 -6.32 36.32
C PRO A 226 0.83 -7.45 36.62
N LYS A 227 2.06 -7.10 36.99
CA LYS A 227 3.08 -8.04 37.45
C LYS A 227 2.90 -8.32 38.92
#